data_86965263ac4bc4a03faacaf0bc723765
#
_entry.id   86965263ac4bc4a03faacaf0bc723765
#
_cell.length_a   1.000
_cell.length_b   1.000
_cell.length_c   1.000
_cell.angle_alpha   90.00
_cell.angle_beta   90.00
_cell.angle_gamma   90.00
#
_symmetry.space_group_name_H-M   'P 1'
#
loop_
_entity.id
_entity.type
_entity.pdbx_description
1 polymer ?
#
loop_
_entity_poly.entity_id
_entity_poly.type
_entity_poly.pdbx_seq_one_letter_code
_entity_poly.pdbx_strand_id
1 'polypeptide(L)'
;MGIVVIGAVFVDIKGYPLSTYIPGGRNSGRVEQVHGGVSRNIVEDIANVELRPTFVGLVDDTGMGEDVVRQLRNHKVNTDYILRTPDGMGAWLAVFDNHGDGGASISKRPDLRPLAALLDEKGDEIFRDADSIALEIDMDKELVKRVFAYARKYGKAVYAVVSNMSI
;
A
#
# COMPACT_ATOMS: atom_id res chain seq x y z
N MET A 1 -1.86 -21.87 -1.82
CA MET A 1 -1.29 -20.54 -1.56
C MET A 1 -2.48 -19.62 -1.30
N GLY A 2 -2.40 -18.66 -0.42
CA GLY A 2 -3.56 -17.85 -0.04
C GLY A 2 -3.93 -16.75 -1.04
N ILE A 3 -4.52 -15.67 -0.52
CA ILE A 3 -4.90 -14.51 -1.30
C ILE A 3 -3.64 -13.71 -1.66
N VAL A 4 -3.49 -13.32 -2.92
CA VAL A 4 -2.44 -12.40 -3.37
C VAL A 4 -3.00 -10.99 -3.33
N VAL A 5 -2.33 -10.08 -2.61
CA VAL A 5 -2.68 -8.66 -2.55
C VAL A 5 -1.59 -7.88 -3.28
N ILE A 6 -1.98 -7.02 -4.21
CA ILE A 6 -1.05 -6.21 -4.98
C ILE A 6 -1.42 -4.73 -4.95
N GLY A 7 -0.45 -3.88 -4.66
CA GLY A 7 -0.62 -2.43 -4.65
C GLY A 7 0.44 -1.68 -3.85
N ALA A 8 0.10 -0.45 -3.48
CA ALA A 8 1.03 0.50 -2.89
C ALA A 8 1.12 0.42 -1.36
N VAL A 9 2.29 0.81 -0.86
CA VAL A 9 2.55 1.10 0.55
C VAL A 9 2.73 2.61 0.71
N PHE A 10 2.20 3.17 1.78
CA PHE A 10 2.34 4.59 2.13
C PHE A 10 2.86 4.76 3.55
N VAL A 11 3.44 5.92 3.80
CA VAL A 11 3.60 6.47 5.15
C VAL A 11 2.62 7.62 5.30
N ASP A 12 1.76 7.54 6.30
CA ASP A 12 0.84 8.62 6.65
C ASP A 12 1.48 9.48 7.74
N ILE A 13 1.69 10.75 7.44
CA ILE A 13 2.25 11.75 8.34
C ILE A 13 1.10 12.68 8.75
N LYS A 14 0.71 12.61 10.01
CA LYS A 14 -0.48 13.30 10.55
C LYS A 14 -0.07 14.33 11.59
N GLY A 15 -0.46 15.59 11.38
CA GLY A 15 -0.23 16.70 12.30
C GLY A 15 -1.52 17.11 13.02
N TYR A 16 -1.48 17.21 14.35
CA TYR A 16 -2.60 17.61 15.19
C TYR A 16 -2.19 18.79 16.06
N PRO A 17 -2.91 19.95 16.03
CA PRO A 17 -2.59 21.09 16.88
C PRO A 17 -2.90 20.81 18.33
N LEU A 18 -2.10 21.35 19.26
CA LEU A 18 -2.35 21.28 20.71
C LEU A 18 -3.26 22.40 21.23
N SER A 19 -3.41 23.47 20.45
CA SER A 19 -4.29 24.61 20.76
C SER A 19 -5.11 24.96 19.53
N THR A 20 -5.83 26.09 19.56
CA THR A 20 -6.63 26.54 18.42
C THR A 20 -5.79 26.57 17.13
N TYR A 21 -6.26 25.84 16.12
CA TYR A 21 -5.59 25.78 14.82
C TYR A 21 -5.56 27.14 14.14
N ILE A 22 -4.40 27.57 13.69
CA ILE A 22 -4.18 28.82 12.96
C ILE A 22 -3.89 28.48 11.49
N PRO A 23 -4.88 28.67 10.58
CA PRO A 23 -4.66 28.44 9.14
C PRO A 23 -3.55 29.34 8.61
N GLY A 24 -2.61 28.75 7.84
CA GLY A 24 -1.45 29.47 7.29
C GLY A 24 -0.39 29.88 8.32
N GLY A 25 -0.61 29.59 9.58
CA GLY A 25 0.30 29.91 10.69
C GLY A 25 1.16 28.73 11.15
N ARG A 26 2.08 29.04 12.10
CA ARG A 26 2.85 28.00 12.80
C ARG A 26 2.03 27.50 14.00
N ASN A 27 1.68 26.23 13.99
CA ASN A 27 0.97 25.56 15.05
C ASN A 27 1.92 24.65 15.84
N SER A 28 1.93 24.77 17.17
CA SER A 28 2.53 23.76 18.02
C SER A 28 1.60 22.54 18.08
N GLY A 29 2.16 21.34 17.95
CA GLY A 29 1.32 20.17 17.81
C GLY A 29 2.04 18.85 17.99
N ARG A 30 1.29 17.79 17.80
CA ARG A 30 1.74 16.40 17.73
C ARG A 30 1.85 15.99 16.26
N VAL A 31 2.93 15.30 15.92
CA VAL A 31 3.12 14.70 14.60
C VAL A 31 3.27 13.20 14.78
N GLU A 32 2.49 12.45 14.02
CA GLU A 32 2.51 10.98 14.00
C GLU A 32 2.91 10.49 12.62
N GLN A 33 3.67 9.40 12.59
CA GLN A 33 3.95 8.66 11.38
C GLN A 33 3.42 7.24 11.56
N VAL A 34 2.57 6.79 10.64
CA VAL A 34 1.99 5.46 10.67
C VAL A 34 2.10 4.80 9.30
N HIS A 35 2.14 3.48 9.29
CA HIS A 35 2.09 2.74 8.04
C HIS A 35 0.71 2.89 7.41
N GLY A 36 0.69 3.27 6.15
CA GLY A 36 -0.52 3.47 5.35
C GLY A 36 -0.47 2.67 4.05
N GLY A 37 -1.39 3.00 3.16
CA GLY A 37 -1.61 2.31 1.89
C GLY A 37 -2.74 1.30 1.98
N VAL A 38 -3.71 1.45 1.08
CA VAL A 38 -4.92 0.60 1.07
C VAL A 38 -4.57 -0.86 0.93
N SER A 39 -3.68 -1.20 0.00
CA SER A 39 -3.26 -2.60 -0.21
C SER A 39 -2.50 -3.17 0.98
N ARG A 40 -1.64 -2.34 1.64
CA ARG A 40 -0.95 -2.78 2.85
C ARG A 40 -1.94 -3.02 3.99
N ASN A 41 -2.95 -2.17 4.16
CA ASN A 41 -3.99 -2.39 5.17
C ASN A 41 -4.77 -3.68 4.88
N ILE A 42 -5.20 -3.89 3.63
CA ILE A 42 -5.95 -5.09 3.22
C ILE A 42 -5.16 -6.37 3.51
N VAL A 43 -3.87 -6.42 3.19
CA VAL A 43 -3.08 -7.63 3.43
C VAL A 43 -2.92 -7.93 4.92
N GLU A 44 -2.80 -6.90 5.74
CA GLU A 44 -2.75 -7.03 7.20
C GLU A 44 -4.10 -7.50 7.77
N ASP A 45 -5.21 -6.93 7.30
CA ASP A 45 -6.57 -7.35 7.71
C ASP A 45 -6.85 -8.80 7.34
N ILE A 46 -6.44 -9.25 6.14
CA ILE A 46 -6.53 -10.65 5.73
C ILE A 46 -5.69 -11.53 6.66
N ALA A 47 -4.50 -11.09 7.03
CA ALA A 47 -3.64 -11.84 7.94
C ALA A 47 -4.22 -11.90 9.38
N ASN A 48 -4.89 -10.84 9.83
CA ASN A 48 -5.52 -10.77 11.15
C ASN A 48 -6.70 -11.74 11.32
N VAL A 49 -7.33 -12.19 10.23
CA VAL A 49 -8.32 -13.28 10.25
C VAL A 49 -7.68 -14.65 10.02
N GLU A 50 -6.41 -14.80 10.39
CA GLU A 50 -5.62 -16.05 10.38
C GLU A 50 -5.38 -16.65 8.99
N LEU A 51 -5.62 -15.93 7.92
CA LEU A 51 -5.19 -16.30 6.58
C LEU A 51 -3.71 -15.95 6.39
N ARG A 52 -3.08 -16.55 5.38
CA ARG A 52 -1.67 -16.30 5.05
C ARG A 52 -1.57 -15.69 3.66
N PRO A 53 -1.81 -14.38 3.53
CA PRO A 53 -1.76 -13.74 2.23
C PRO A 53 -0.32 -13.54 1.76
N THR A 54 -0.16 -13.33 0.46
CA THR A 54 1.08 -12.88 -0.17
C THR A 54 0.92 -11.42 -0.56
N PHE A 55 1.88 -10.58 -0.20
CA PHE A 55 1.90 -9.18 -0.62
C PHE A 55 2.89 -8.97 -1.77
N VAL A 56 2.40 -8.35 -2.84
CA VAL A 56 3.19 -7.91 -4.00
C VAL A 56 3.19 -6.39 -4.01
N GLY A 57 4.33 -5.80 -3.72
CA GLY A 57 4.41 -4.36 -3.54
C GLY A 57 5.84 -3.84 -3.51
N LEU A 58 5.97 -2.55 -3.21
CA LEU A 58 7.26 -1.90 -3.05
C LEU A 58 7.36 -1.27 -1.67
N VAL A 59 8.57 -1.25 -1.13
CA VAL A 59 8.96 -0.40 0.00
C VAL A 59 10.21 0.39 -0.38
N ASP A 60 10.48 1.47 0.35
CA ASP A 60 11.75 2.19 0.21
C ASP A 60 12.89 1.45 0.95
N ASP A 61 14.10 1.96 0.79
CA ASP A 61 15.31 1.44 1.40
C ASP A 61 15.65 2.12 2.74
N THR A 62 14.65 2.77 3.35
CA THR A 62 14.77 3.42 4.67
C THR A 62 14.38 2.48 5.82
N GLY A 63 14.64 2.91 7.05
CA GLY A 63 14.17 2.20 8.24
C GLY A 63 12.65 2.04 8.31
N MET A 64 11.88 2.95 7.69
CA MET A 64 10.41 2.85 7.61
C MET A 64 10.01 1.68 6.69
N GLY A 65 10.65 1.55 5.52
CA GLY A 65 10.41 0.41 4.63
C GLY A 65 10.77 -0.94 5.27
N GLU A 66 11.86 -0.97 6.06
CA GLU A 66 12.22 -2.16 6.85
C GLU A 66 11.17 -2.50 7.89
N ASP A 67 10.64 -1.48 8.56
CA ASP A 67 9.63 -1.65 9.61
C ASP A 67 8.33 -2.21 9.03
N VAL A 68 7.88 -1.70 7.89
CA VAL A 68 6.71 -2.25 7.16
C VAL A 68 6.89 -3.74 6.89
N VAL A 69 8.01 -4.14 6.29
CA VAL A 69 8.27 -5.55 5.96
C VAL A 69 8.32 -6.42 7.21
N ARG A 70 8.97 -5.93 8.27
CA ARG A 70 9.04 -6.62 9.56
C ARG A 70 7.65 -6.84 10.16
N GLN A 71 6.80 -5.81 10.17
CA GLN A 71 5.44 -5.94 10.71
C GLN A 71 4.59 -6.90 9.89
N LEU A 72 4.63 -6.82 8.56
CA LEU A 72 3.92 -7.76 7.70
C LEU A 72 4.35 -9.21 7.96
N ARG A 73 5.66 -9.46 8.12
CA ARG A 73 6.17 -10.80 8.49
C ARG A 73 5.68 -11.26 9.86
N ASN A 74 5.62 -10.38 10.85
CA ASN A 74 5.09 -10.70 12.18
C ASN A 74 3.62 -11.12 12.11
N HIS A 75 2.84 -10.55 11.17
CA HIS A 75 1.47 -10.95 10.86
C HIS A 75 1.38 -12.18 9.92
N LYS A 76 2.51 -12.85 9.65
CA LYS A 76 2.58 -14.06 8.81
C LYS A 76 2.19 -13.83 7.34
N VAL A 77 2.34 -12.60 6.86
CA VAL A 77 2.24 -12.27 5.43
C VAL A 77 3.49 -12.80 4.72
N ASN A 78 3.32 -13.43 3.57
CA ASN A 78 4.45 -13.71 2.68
C ASN A 78 4.90 -12.41 2.03
N THR A 79 6.17 -12.03 2.25
CA THR A 79 6.79 -10.78 1.80
C THR A 79 7.88 -11.00 0.73
N ASP A 80 7.96 -12.20 0.13
CA ASP A 80 9.02 -12.56 -0.82
C ASP A 80 8.96 -11.77 -2.13
N TYR A 81 7.80 -11.17 -2.42
CA TYR A 81 7.54 -10.34 -3.61
C TYR A 81 7.44 -8.84 -3.30
N ILE A 82 8.01 -8.41 -2.18
CA ILE A 82 8.19 -6.99 -1.87
C ILE A 82 9.57 -6.57 -2.37
N LEU A 83 9.60 -5.67 -3.35
CA LEU A 83 10.84 -5.06 -3.84
C LEU A 83 11.20 -3.83 -3.02
N ARG A 84 12.50 -3.51 -2.97
CA ARG A 84 13.02 -2.28 -2.38
C ARG A 84 13.52 -1.35 -3.48
N THR A 85 13.00 -0.13 -3.48
CA THR A 85 13.43 0.93 -4.42
C THR A 85 13.40 2.28 -3.70
N PRO A 86 14.24 3.25 -4.08
CA PRO A 86 14.30 4.56 -3.41
C PRO A 86 12.95 5.29 -3.31
N ASP A 87 12.07 5.13 -4.32
CA ASP A 87 10.74 5.73 -4.37
C ASP A 87 9.61 4.70 -4.22
N GLY A 88 9.90 3.57 -3.56
CA GLY A 88 8.97 2.44 -3.43
C GLY A 88 7.78 2.70 -2.52
N MET A 89 7.82 3.73 -1.68
CA MET A 89 6.72 4.10 -0.80
C MET A 89 6.14 5.45 -1.16
N GLY A 90 4.81 5.55 -1.08
CA GLY A 90 4.10 6.81 -1.10
C GLY A 90 4.17 7.51 0.27
N ALA A 91 3.76 8.77 0.28
CA ALA A 91 3.60 9.53 1.51
C ALA A 91 2.31 10.35 1.46
N TRP A 92 1.58 10.34 2.53
CA TRP A 92 0.42 11.21 2.73
C TRP A 92 0.66 12.09 3.94
N LEU A 93 0.81 13.39 3.72
CA LEU A 93 0.92 14.39 4.76
C LEU A 93 -0.45 15.03 4.95
N ALA A 94 -0.98 15.01 6.17
CA ALA A 94 -2.23 15.67 6.52
C ALA A 94 -2.09 16.51 7.78
N VAL A 95 -2.72 17.68 7.76
CA VAL A 95 -2.85 18.54 8.92
C VAL A 95 -4.32 18.62 9.28
N PHE A 96 -4.64 18.31 10.52
CA PHE A 96 -5.99 18.32 11.06
C PHE A 96 -6.22 19.59 11.90
N ASP A 97 -7.46 20.01 12.00
CA ASP A 97 -7.87 21.07 12.92
C ASP A 97 -8.22 20.51 14.31
N ASN A 98 -8.77 21.36 15.18
CA ASN A 98 -9.14 20.97 16.53
C ASN A 98 -10.39 20.06 16.60
N HIS A 99 -11.14 19.94 15.52
CA HIS A 99 -12.32 19.07 15.41
C HIS A 99 -11.97 17.71 14.81
N GLY A 100 -10.71 17.56 14.34
CA GLY A 100 -10.27 16.37 13.62
C GLY A 100 -10.59 16.42 12.13
N ASP A 101 -11.05 17.56 11.64
CA ASP A 101 -11.28 17.76 10.21
C ASP A 101 -9.96 18.05 9.47
N GLY A 102 -9.84 17.56 8.25
CA GLY A 102 -8.65 17.76 7.42
C GLY A 102 -8.55 19.20 6.92
N GLY A 103 -7.60 19.96 7.45
CA GLY A 103 -7.33 21.34 7.01
C GLY A 103 -6.54 21.42 5.70
N ALA A 104 -5.61 20.50 5.48
CA ALA A 104 -4.80 20.39 4.27
C ALA A 104 -4.16 19.02 4.15
N SER A 105 -3.93 18.56 2.92
CA SER A 105 -3.15 17.35 2.69
C SER A 105 -2.34 17.41 1.40
N ILE A 106 -1.22 16.67 1.38
CA ILE A 106 -0.39 16.45 0.20
C ILE A 106 -0.13 14.96 0.09
N SER A 107 -0.31 14.38 -1.08
CA SER A 107 -0.03 12.98 -1.35
C SER A 107 1.07 12.85 -2.42
N LYS A 108 2.13 12.11 -2.08
CA LYS A 108 3.15 11.63 -3.02
C LYS A 108 2.84 10.18 -3.34
N ARG A 109 2.58 9.85 -4.60
CA ARG A 109 2.41 8.46 -5.04
C ARG A 109 3.77 7.78 -5.21
N PRO A 110 3.90 6.48 -4.90
CA PRO A 110 5.10 5.73 -5.19
C PRO A 110 5.24 5.46 -6.70
N ASP A 111 6.47 5.21 -7.14
CA ASP A 111 6.71 4.70 -8.49
C ASP A 111 6.57 3.17 -8.51
N LEU A 112 5.45 2.67 -9.00
CA LEU A 112 5.15 1.23 -9.05
C LEU A 112 5.66 0.54 -10.32
N ARG A 113 6.32 1.24 -11.26
CA ARG A 113 6.83 0.65 -12.50
C ARG A 113 7.74 -0.57 -12.28
N PRO A 114 8.56 -0.66 -11.23
CA PRO A 114 9.35 -1.86 -10.96
C PRO A 114 8.53 -3.13 -10.76
N LEU A 115 7.27 -3.03 -10.33
CA LEU A 115 6.38 -4.20 -10.22
C LEU A 115 6.07 -4.84 -11.57
N ALA A 116 6.11 -4.08 -12.66
CA ALA A 116 5.88 -4.64 -13.99
C ALA A 116 6.96 -5.67 -14.34
N ALA A 117 8.23 -5.36 -14.08
CA ALA A 117 9.34 -6.30 -14.31
C ALA A 117 9.24 -7.52 -13.38
N LEU A 118 8.88 -7.32 -12.12
CA LEU A 118 8.64 -8.43 -11.19
C LEU A 118 7.54 -9.36 -11.72
N LEU A 119 6.42 -8.82 -12.21
CA LEU A 119 5.33 -9.62 -12.76
C LEU A 119 5.74 -10.34 -14.05
N ASP A 120 6.53 -9.71 -14.92
CA ASP A 120 7.04 -10.35 -16.13
C ASP A 120 7.97 -11.53 -15.79
N GLU A 121 8.75 -11.44 -14.70
CA GLU A 121 9.68 -12.50 -14.25
C GLU A 121 8.98 -13.57 -13.38
N LYS A 122 8.16 -13.15 -12.41
CA LYS A 122 7.61 -13.99 -11.34
C LYS A 122 6.08 -14.17 -11.38
N GLY A 123 5.38 -13.54 -12.33
CA GLY A 123 3.94 -13.55 -12.35
C GLY A 123 3.34 -14.94 -12.39
N ASP A 124 3.92 -15.88 -13.13
CA ASP A 124 3.45 -17.27 -13.17
C ASP A 124 3.58 -17.96 -11.80
N GLU A 125 4.67 -17.71 -11.08
CA GLU A 125 4.89 -18.22 -9.73
C GLU A 125 3.90 -17.61 -8.73
N ILE A 126 3.67 -16.30 -8.81
CA ILE A 126 2.80 -15.54 -7.90
C ILE A 126 1.34 -15.95 -8.05
N PHE A 127 0.83 -16.07 -9.28
CA PHE A 127 -0.61 -16.18 -9.53
C PHE A 127 -1.11 -17.60 -9.79
N ARG A 128 -0.27 -18.55 -10.18
CA ARG A 128 -0.68 -19.92 -10.52
C ARG A 128 -1.45 -20.57 -9.38
N ASP A 129 -0.88 -20.55 -8.18
CA ASP A 129 -1.41 -21.23 -7.01
C ASP A 129 -2.16 -20.30 -6.05
N ALA A 130 -2.42 -19.05 -6.45
CA ALA A 130 -3.25 -18.13 -5.69
C ALA A 130 -4.71 -18.61 -5.65
N ASP A 131 -5.40 -18.37 -4.55
CA ASP A 131 -6.84 -18.65 -4.44
C ASP A 131 -7.64 -17.53 -5.09
N SER A 132 -7.25 -16.29 -4.85
CA SER A 132 -7.82 -15.08 -5.42
C SER A 132 -6.81 -13.92 -5.36
N ILE A 133 -7.16 -12.80 -5.99
CA ILE A 133 -6.32 -11.61 -6.09
C ILE A 133 -7.10 -10.42 -5.55
N ALA A 134 -6.53 -9.68 -4.60
CA ALA A 134 -6.99 -8.35 -4.21
C ALA A 134 -6.09 -7.31 -4.89
N LEU A 135 -6.69 -6.42 -5.66
CA LEU A 135 -6.00 -5.49 -6.54
C LEU A 135 -6.38 -4.04 -6.21
N GLU A 136 -5.41 -3.20 -5.92
CA GLU A 136 -5.59 -1.75 -5.93
C GLU A 136 -5.66 -1.25 -7.37
N ILE A 137 -6.83 -0.75 -7.80
CA ILE A 137 -7.08 -0.43 -9.21
C ILE A 137 -6.51 0.93 -9.64
N ASP A 138 -6.13 1.77 -8.68
CA ASP A 138 -5.57 3.12 -8.93
C ASP A 138 -4.08 3.10 -9.33
N MET A 139 -3.52 1.93 -9.55
CA MET A 139 -2.16 1.77 -10.07
C MET A 139 -2.10 2.11 -11.56
N ASP A 140 -0.88 2.11 -12.09
CA ASP A 140 -0.65 2.28 -13.54
C ASP A 140 -1.49 1.28 -14.36
N LYS A 141 -2.13 1.78 -15.41
CA LYS A 141 -3.04 1.00 -16.27
C LYS A 141 -2.38 -0.26 -16.85
N GLU A 142 -1.12 -0.18 -17.23
CA GLU A 142 -0.42 -1.33 -17.81
C GLU A 142 -0.11 -2.39 -16.75
N LEU A 143 0.17 -1.97 -15.53
CA LEU A 143 0.34 -2.88 -14.40
C LEU A 143 -0.99 -3.61 -14.09
N VAL A 144 -2.08 -2.86 -14.02
CA VAL A 144 -3.42 -3.43 -13.81
C VAL A 144 -3.78 -4.44 -14.90
N LYS A 145 -3.52 -4.13 -16.18
CA LYS A 145 -3.74 -5.06 -17.30
C LYS A 145 -2.94 -6.35 -17.16
N ARG A 146 -1.68 -6.29 -16.71
CA ARG A 146 -0.85 -7.48 -16.45
C ARG A 146 -1.49 -8.37 -15.40
N VAL A 147 -1.94 -7.80 -14.29
CA VAL A 147 -2.62 -8.58 -13.22
C VAL A 147 -3.86 -9.27 -13.76
N PHE A 148 -4.71 -8.57 -14.52
CA PHE A 148 -5.88 -9.17 -15.15
C PHE A 148 -5.54 -10.24 -16.20
N ALA A 149 -4.41 -10.12 -16.91
CA ALA A 149 -3.94 -11.14 -17.82
C ALA A 149 -3.59 -12.44 -17.09
N TYR A 150 -2.87 -12.34 -15.95
CA TYR A 150 -2.58 -13.50 -15.11
C TYR A 150 -3.83 -14.07 -14.45
N ALA A 151 -4.73 -13.22 -13.97
CA ALA A 151 -6.01 -13.66 -13.41
C ALA A 151 -6.80 -14.51 -14.41
N ARG A 152 -6.90 -14.06 -15.67
CA ARG A 152 -7.53 -14.85 -16.76
C ARG A 152 -6.78 -16.13 -17.07
N LYS A 153 -5.43 -16.04 -17.18
CA LYS A 153 -4.58 -17.21 -17.49
C LYS A 153 -4.81 -18.36 -16.50
N TYR A 154 -4.98 -18.02 -15.21
CA TYR A 154 -5.12 -19.01 -14.14
C TYR A 154 -6.54 -19.13 -13.58
N GLY A 155 -7.53 -18.48 -14.16
CA GLY A 155 -8.94 -18.55 -13.73
C GLY A 155 -9.17 -18.02 -12.32
N LYS A 156 -8.47 -16.93 -11.93
CA LYS A 156 -8.55 -16.39 -10.57
C LYS A 156 -9.59 -15.27 -10.45
N ALA A 157 -10.35 -15.29 -9.35
CA ALA A 157 -11.22 -14.18 -8.99
C ALA A 157 -10.37 -12.94 -8.61
N VAL A 158 -10.82 -11.76 -9.04
CA VAL A 158 -10.18 -10.48 -8.72
C VAL A 158 -11.16 -9.61 -7.93
N TYR A 159 -10.72 -9.13 -6.78
CA TYR A 159 -11.40 -8.16 -5.94
C TYR A 159 -10.68 -6.82 -6.09
N ALA A 160 -11.30 -5.90 -6.82
CA ALA A 160 -10.72 -4.59 -7.08
C ALA A 160 -11.07 -3.61 -5.96
N VAL A 161 -10.08 -2.88 -5.48
CA VAL A 161 -10.23 -1.86 -4.44
C VAL A 161 -9.79 -0.52 -5.00
N VAL A 162 -10.62 0.51 -4.76
CA VAL A 162 -10.33 1.89 -5.12
C VAL A 162 -9.80 2.62 -3.88
N SER A 163 -8.61 3.19 -3.96
CA SER A 163 -7.99 3.95 -2.87
C SER A 163 -8.21 5.45 -3.02
N ASN A 164 -8.34 5.93 -4.25
CA ASN A 164 -8.54 7.35 -4.54
C ASN A 164 -9.46 7.53 -5.74
N MET A 165 -10.57 8.23 -5.52
CA MET A 165 -11.58 8.53 -6.55
C MET A 165 -11.27 9.79 -7.38
N SER A 166 -10.16 10.49 -7.11
CA SER A 166 -9.75 11.63 -7.93
C SER A 166 -9.14 11.14 -9.25
N ILE A 167 -9.98 10.92 -10.20
CA ILE A 167 -9.62 10.66 -11.59
C ILE A 167 -9.66 12.00 -12.35
#